data_5d8565032e1dfea3c13ed51501e82a09
#
_entry.id   5d8565032e1dfea3c13ed51501e82a09
#
_cell.length_a   1.000
_cell.length_b   1.000
_cell.length_c   1.000
_cell.angle_alpha   90.00
_cell.angle_beta   90.00
_cell.angle_gamma   90.00
#
_symmetry.space_group_name_H-M   'P 1'
#
loop_
_entity.id
_entity.type
_entity.pdbx_description
1 polymer ?
#
loop_
_entity_poly.entity_id
_entity_poly.type
_entity_poly.pdbx_seq_one_letter_code
_entity_poly.pdbx_strand_id
1 'polypeptide(L)'
;MRKIRIPHYVIAGLTILASSATAPAFAQLGATGRAAGASAGDVVQKAQDAFVQYRETIDAQGIVVREYVDSSGAVYAVSWRGPAMPDIHSLLGAYFETFRQGANASVGDAGLHATRVEQGDLVVENRVRLREFSGRAWLASALPPGVMSTDIQ
;
A
#
# COMPACT_ATOMS: atom_id res chain seq x y z
N MET A 1 18.33 -0.91 75.88
CA MET A 1 18.16 -0.11 74.61
C MET A 1 18.49 -0.95 73.42
N ARG A 2 17.48 -1.51 72.70
CA ARG A 2 17.68 -2.34 71.51
C ARG A 2 17.52 -1.47 70.28
N LYS A 3 18.57 -1.36 69.46
CA LYS A 3 18.54 -0.67 68.16
C LYS A 3 17.92 -1.59 67.12
N ILE A 4 16.77 -1.18 66.58
CA ILE A 4 16.12 -1.82 65.44
C ILE A 4 16.81 -1.37 64.18
N ARG A 5 17.40 -2.29 63.40
CA ARG A 5 17.96 -2.05 62.08
C ARG A 5 16.86 -2.34 61.05
N ILE A 6 16.48 -1.35 60.26
CA ILE A 6 15.55 -1.44 59.13
C ILE A 6 16.36 -1.84 57.90
N PRO A 7 16.04 -2.92 57.19
CA PRO A 7 16.70 -3.24 55.93
C PRO A 7 16.14 -2.40 54.81
N HIS A 8 17.04 -1.74 54.07
CA HIS A 8 16.71 -0.99 52.84
C HIS A 8 16.52 -1.98 51.70
N TYR A 9 15.31 -2.18 51.24
CA TYR A 9 15.03 -2.91 50.01
C TYR A 9 15.23 -1.97 48.82
N VAL A 10 16.25 -2.22 48.01
CA VAL A 10 16.47 -1.58 46.71
C VAL A 10 15.54 -2.26 45.73
N ILE A 11 14.47 -1.60 45.35
CA ILE A 11 13.58 -2.03 44.27
C ILE A 11 14.26 -1.64 42.95
N ALA A 12 14.89 -2.63 42.29
CA ALA A 12 15.40 -2.46 40.93
C ALA A 12 14.20 -2.48 39.99
N GLY A 13 13.80 -1.28 39.51
CA GLY A 13 12.77 -1.14 38.51
C GLY A 13 13.29 -1.64 37.14
N LEU A 14 12.75 -2.77 36.67
CA LEU A 14 12.99 -3.30 35.33
C LEU A 14 12.17 -2.50 34.32
N THR A 15 12.77 -1.53 33.66
CA THR A 15 12.15 -0.78 32.56
C THR A 15 12.20 -1.64 31.30
N ILE A 16 11.07 -2.27 30.94
CA ILE A 16 10.90 -2.96 29.66
C ILE A 16 10.70 -1.88 28.59
N LEU A 17 11.72 -1.59 27.78
CA LEU A 17 11.57 -0.84 26.55
C LEU A 17 10.83 -1.75 25.54
N ALA A 18 9.55 -1.53 25.40
CA ALA A 18 8.79 -2.10 24.28
C ALA A 18 9.22 -1.36 22.98
N SER A 19 10.12 -1.98 22.21
CA SER A 19 10.43 -1.55 20.87
C SER A 19 9.22 -1.85 19.99
N SER A 20 8.36 -0.86 19.76
CA SER A 20 7.32 -0.94 18.73
C SER A 20 8.00 -0.90 17.37
N ALA A 21 8.12 -2.06 16.71
CA ALA A 21 8.45 -2.14 15.31
C ALA A 21 7.28 -1.50 14.53
N THR A 22 7.47 -0.25 14.08
CA THR A 22 6.55 0.38 13.14
C THR A 22 6.74 -0.30 11.79
N ALA A 23 5.86 -1.23 11.45
CA ALA A 23 5.74 -1.70 10.08
C ALA A 23 5.35 -0.49 9.19
N PRO A 24 5.93 -0.35 7.99
CA PRO A 24 5.49 0.67 7.06
C PRO A 24 4.01 0.43 6.75
N ALA A 25 3.17 1.35 7.20
CA ALA A 25 1.75 1.31 6.89
C ALA A 25 1.60 1.87 5.47
N PHE A 26 1.48 0.99 4.48
CA PHE A 26 1.00 1.39 3.16
C PHE A 26 -0.48 1.76 3.29
N ALA A 27 -0.87 2.88 2.67
CA ALA A 27 -2.28 3.16 2.55
C ALA A 27 -2.88 2.15 1.56
N GLN A 28 -3.99 1.55 1.96
CA GLN A 28 -4.68 0.56 1.18
C GLN A 28 -5.59 1.23 0.14
N LEU A 29 -5.81 0.56 -0.98
CA LEU A 29 -6.79 0.98 -1.97
C LEU A 29 -8.16 1.22 -1.32
N GLY A 30 -8.78 2.37 -1.59
CA GLY A 30 -10.04 2.79 -0.98
C GLY A 30 -9.93 3.32 0.44
N ALA A 31 -8.74 3.38 1.04
CA ALA A 31 -8.56 3.98 2.35
C ALA A 31 -8.79 5.50 2.28
N THR A 32 -9.49 6.02 3.27
CA THR A 32 -9.68 7.45 3.47
C THR A 32 -8.86 7.91 4.66
N GLY A 33 -8.07 8.95 4.46
CA GLY A 33 -7.29 9.54 5.54
C GLY A 33 -5.81 9.14 5.50
N ARG A 34 -5.01 10.04 6.03
CA ARG A 34 -3.57 9.91 6.13
C ARG A 34 -3.24 8.81 7.12
N ALA A 35 -2.71 7.70 6.67
CA ALA A 35 -1.93 6.84 7.56
C ALA A 35 -0.75 7.68 8.06
N ALA A 36 -0.86 8.13 9.30
CA ALA A 36 0.16 8.94 9.95
C ALA A 36 1.43 8.08 10.08
N GLY A 37 2.48 8.42 9.35
CA GLY A 37 3.78 7.83 9.59
C GLY A 37 4.69 7.58 8.38
N ALA A 38 4.20 7.62 7.17
CA ALA A 38 5.08 7.50 6.01
C ALA A 38 5.65 8.87 5.64
N SER A 39 6.96 9.02 5.72
CA SER A 39 7.70 10.14 5.12
C SER A 39 7.77 9.94 3.59
N ALA A 40 6.63 9.63 2.98
CA ALA A 40 6.51 9.62 1.54
C ALA A 40 6.33 11.08 1.09
N GLY A 41 7.19 11.55 0.21
CA GLY A 41 6.99 12.84 -0.42
C GLY A 41 5.73 12.80 -1.28
N ASP A 42 4.81 13.74 -1.05
CA ASP A 42 3.69 13.93 -1.96
C ASP A 42 4.25 14.47 -3.27
N VAL A 43 4.02 13.76 -4.35
CA VAL A 43 4.41 14.19 -5.70
C VAL A 43 3.14 14.57 -6.46
N VAL A 44 3.15 15.76 -7.02
CA VAL A 44 2.09 16.21 -7.92
C VAL A 44 2.61 16.16 -9.35
N GLN A 45 2.03 15.32 -10.17
CA GLN A 45 2.38 15.19 -11.57
C GLN A 45 1.24 15.68 -12.46
N LYS A 46 1.57 16.42 -13.52
CA LYS A 46 0.59 16.84 -14.51
C LYS A 46 0.31 15.67 -15.46
N ALA A 47 -0.92 15.15 -15.43
CA ALA A 47 -1.47 14.28 -16.46
C ALA A 47 -1.91 15.13 -17.68
N GLN A 48 -2.35 14.52 -18.79
CA GLN A 48 -2.68 15.24 -20.01
C GLN A 48 -3.69 16.37 -19.79
N ASP A 49 -4.75 16.11 -19.02
CA ASP A 49 -5.83 17.07 -18.76
C ASP A 49 -6.12 17.30 -17.26
N ALA A 50 -5.38 16.66 -16.36
CA ALA A 50 -5.58 16.76 -14.92
C ALA A 50 -4.25 16.72 -14.16
N PHE A 51 -4.29 17.07 -12.88
CA PHE A 51 -3.18 16.83 -11.96
C PHE A 51 -3.40 15.51 -11.24
N VAL A 52 -2.40 14.64 -11.31
CA VAL A 52 -2.38 13.37 -10.59
C VAL A 52 -1.47 13.55 -9.37
N GLN A 53 -2.05 13.38 -8.20
CA GLN A 53 -1.30 13.41 -6.95
C GLN A 53 -1.07 11.98 -6.47
N TYR A 54 0.18 11.64 -6.15
CA TYR A 54 0.51 10.35 -5.57
C TYR A 54 1.59 10.46 -4.50
N ARG A 55 1.64 9.47 -3.64
CA ARG A 55 2.73 9.24 -2.68
C ARG A 55 3.56 8.08 -3.18
N GLU A 56 4.87 8.21 -3.10
CA GLU A 56 5.79 7.15 -3.50
C GLU A 56 6.54 6.63 -2.28
N THR A 57 6.58 5.32 -2.14
CA THR A 57 7.35 4.62 -1.11
C THR A 57 8.19 3.54 -1.77
N ILE A 58 9.35 3.23 -1.17
CA ILE A 58 10.21 2.14 -1.60
C ILE A 58 10.39 1.23 -0.39
N ASP A 59 10.04 -0.04 -0.57
CA ASP A 59 10.22 -1.03 0.50
C ASP A 59 11.66 -1.54 0.61
N ALA A 60 11.89 -2.38 1.63
CA ALA A 60 13.22 -2.97 1.86
C ALA A 60 13.67 -3.94 0.75
N GLN A 61 12.76 -4.42 -0.09
CA GLN A 61 13.02 -5.27 -1.25
C GLN A 61 13.28 -4.46 -2.52
N GLY A 62 13.17 -3.13 -2.46
CA GLY A 62 13.34 -2.24 -3.61
C GLY A 62 12.11 -2.16 -4.52
N ILE A 63 10.94 -2.50 -3.99
CA ILE A 63 9.67 -2.34 -4.69
C ILE A 63 9.20 -0.91 -4.48
N VAL A 64 9.01 -0.19 -5.57
CA VAL A 64 8.41 1.15 -5.59
C VAL A 64 6.90 0.98 -5.61
N VAL A 65 6.22 1.60 -4.66
CA VAL A 65 4.75 1.66 -4.59
C VAL A 65 4.31 3.11 -4.67
N ARG A 66 3.34 3.39 -5.53
CA ARG A 66 2.67 4.69 -5.62
C ARG A 66 1.22 4.56 -5.25
N GLU A 67 0.78 5.43 -4.37
CA GLU A 67 -0.60 5.55 -3.90
C GLU A 67 -1.19 6.83 -4.46
N TYR A 68 -2.15 6.71 -5.36
CA TYR A 68 -2.81 7.84 -6.01
C TYR A 68 -3.99 8.30 -5.17
N VAL A 69 -3.99 9.58 -4.83
CA VAL A 69 -4.97 10.17 -3.94
C VAL A 69 -5.79 11.25 -4.63
N ASP A 70 -7.05 11.33 -4.29
CA ASP A 70 -7.91 12.43 -4.71
C ASP A 70 -7.77 13.65 -3.79
N SER A 71 -8.52 14.71 -4.06
CA SER A 71 -8.50 15.94 -3.28
C SER A 71 -8.98 15.77 -1.84
N SER A 72 -9.68 14.69 -1.52
CA SER A 72 -10.08 14.33 -0.16
C SER A 72 -9.01 13.53 0.59
N GLY A 73 -7.97 13.07 -0.11
CA GLY A 73 -6.94 12.17 0.40
C GLY A 73 -7.35 10.70 0.37
N ALA A 74 -8.44 10.36 -0.33
CA ALA A 74 -8.81 8.97 -0.54
C ALA A 74 -7.94 8.34 -1.64
N VAL A 75 -7.47 7.11 -1.40
CA VAL A 75 -6.65 6.36 -2.34
C VAL A 75 -7.55 5.70 -3.38
N TYR A 76 -7.55 6.22 -4.60
CA TYR A 76 -8.35 5.68 -5.70
C TYR A 76 -7.59 4.67 -6.57
N ALA A 77 -6.25 4.70 -6.53
CA ALA A 77 -5.42 3.76 -7.27
C ALA A 77 -4.07 3.52 -6.57
N VAL A 78 -3.47 2.38 -6.87
CA VAL A 78 -2.11 2.04 -6.48
C VAL A 78 -1.36 1.48 -7.68
N SER A 79 -0.06 1.73 -7.78
CA SER A 79 0.81 1.05 -8.73
C SER A 79 2.07 0.54 -8.03
N TRP A 80 2.70 -0.46 -8.62
CA TRP A 80 3.95 -1.02 -8.10
C TRP A 80 4.89 -1.42 -9.22
N ARG A 81 6.18 -1.36 -8.91
CA ARG A 81 7.26 -1.83 -9.79
C ARG A 81 8.45 -2.28 -8.95
N GLY A 82 9.00 -3.44 -9.24
CA GLY A 82 10.18 -3.91 -8.52
C GLY A 82 10.67 -5.28 -8.96
N PRO A 83 11.72 -5.78 -8.29
CA PRO A 83 12.32 -7.08 -8.60
C PRO A 83 11.49 -8.27 -8.08
N ALA A 84 10.46 -8.00 -7.29
CA ALA A 84 9.55 -8.99 -6.72
C ALA A 84 8.11 -8.49 -6.74
N MET A 85 7.16 -9.40 -6.54
CA MET A 85 5.76 -9.06 -6.35
C MET A 85 5.56 -8.47 -4.95
N PRO A 86 4.88 -7.31 -4.82
CA PRO A 86 4.54 -6.76 -3.51
C PRO A 86 3.48 -7.59 -2.79
N ASP A 87 3.26 -7.29 -1.53
CA ASP A 87 2.12 -7.84 -0.80
C ASP A 87 0.80 -7.24 -1.32
N ILE A 88 0.23 -7.91 -2.32
CA ILE A 88 -1.04 -7.51 -2.96
C ILE A 88 -2.19 -7.47 -1.96
N HIS A 89 -2.19 -8.35 -0.95
CA HIS A 89 -3.21 -8.34 0.10
C HIS A 89 -3.18 -7.01 0.87
N SER A 90 -2.01 -6.57 1.27
CA SER A 90 -1.85 -5.28 1.97
C SER A 90 -2.18 -4.09 1.06
N LEU A 91 -1.79 -4.12 -0.22
CA LEU A 91 -2.08 -3.03 -1.16
C LEU A 91 -3.56 -2.89 -1.50
N LEU A 92 -4.26 -4.01 -1.71
CA LEU A 92 -5.68 -3.99 -2.06
C LEU A 92 -6.60 -3.87 -0.84
N GLY A 93 -6.13 -4.24 0.35
CA GLY A 93 -6.90 -4.16 1.58
C GLY A 93 -8.27 -4.82 1.47
N ALA A 94 -9.34 -4.06 1.68
CA ALA A 94 -10.72 -4.56 1.61
C ALA A 94 -11.10 -5.11 0.23
N TYR A 95 -10.42 -4.72 -0.84
CA TYR A 95 -10.69 -5.19 -2.21
C TYR A 95 -9.95 -6.48 -2.56
N PHE A 96 -9.10 -7.01 -1.68
CA PHE A 96 -8.35 -8.23 -1.96
C PHE A 96 -9.25 -9.44 -2.24
N GLU A 97 -10.33 -9.57 -1.48
CA GLU A 97 -11.30 -10.67 -1.70
C GLU A 97 -12.02 -10.56 -3.06
N THR A 98 -12.38 -9.34 -3.45
CA THR A 98 -12.95 -9.05 -4.78
C THR A 98 -11.95 -9.42 -5.88
N PHE A 99 -10.69 -9.05 -5.73
CA PHE A 99 -9.61 -9.44 -6.64
C PHE A 99 -9.49 -10.96 -6.76
N ARG A 100 -9.47 -11.68 -5.64
CA ARG A 100 -9.34 -13.14 -5.60
C ARG A 100 -10.49 -13.84 -6.34
N GLN A 101 -11.71 -13.35 -6.16
CA GLN A 101 -12.89 -13.88 -6.88
C GLN A 101 -12.78 -13.66 -8.38
N GLY A 102 -12.42 -12.47 -8.83
CA GLY A 102 -12.19 -12.14 -10.23
C GLY A 102 -11.05 -12.95 -10.86
N ALA A 103 -9.94 -13.11 -10.14
CA ALA A 103 -8.80 -13.89 -10.59
C ALA A 103 -9.15 -15.38 -10.79
N ASN A 104 -9.96 -15.96 -9.90
CA ASN A 104 -10.43 -17.33 -10.02
C ASN A 104 -11.38 -17.52 -11.23
N ALA A 105 -12.18 -16.50 -11.55
CA ALA A 105 -13.07 -16.53 -12.72
C ALA A 105 -12.30 -16.39 -14.05
N SER A 106 -11.14 -15.74 -14.04
CA SER A 106 -10.34 -15.41 -15.23
C SER A 106 -9.27 -16.45 -15.58
N VAL A 107 -9.26 -17.61 -14.99
CA VAL A 107 -8.21 -18.65 -15.14
C VAL A 107 -7.98 -19.10 -16.60
N GLY A 108 -8.87 -18.80 -17.53
CA GLY A 108 -8.73 -19.14 -18.96
C GLY A 108 -8.04 -18.08 -19.81
N ASP A 109 -8.01 -16.82 -19.39
CA ASP A 109 -7.55 -15.67 -20.20
C ASP A 109 -6.19 -15.08 -19.78
N ALA A 110 -5.58 -15.64 -18.75
CA ALA A 110 -4.30 -15.16 -18.24
C ALA A 110 -3.15 -15.51 -19.20
N GLY A 111 -2.65 -14.53 -19.92
CA GLY A 111 -1.39 -14.66 -20.66
C GLY A 111 -0.23 -14.89 -19.69
N LEU A 112 0.82 -15.60 -20.15
CA LEU A 112 2.00 -15.96 -19.34
C LEU A 112 2.73 -14.76 -18.71
N HIS A 113 2.50 -13.54 -19.19
CA HIS A 113 3.28 -12.36 -18.80
C HIS A 113 2.44 -11.13 -18.43
N ALA A 114 1.14 -11.19 -18.61
CA ALA A 114 0.23 -10.10 -18.26
C ALA A 114 -1.14 -10.68 -17.89
N THR A 115 -1.67 -10.19 -16.78
CA THR A 115 -3.02 -10.55 -16.32
C THR A 115 -3.82 -9.28 -16.06
N ARG A 116 -5.11 -9.32 -16.39
CA ARG A 116 -6.06 -8.28 -16.05
C ARG A 116 -7.28 -8.92 -15.38
N VAL A 117 -7.63 -8.40 -14.22
CA VAL A 117 -8.81 -8.81 -13.46
C VAL A 117 -9.72 -7.61 -13.36
N GLU A 118 -10.96 -7.77 -13.79
CA GLU A 118 -12.03 -6.79 -13.63
C GLU A 118 -13.16 -7.45 -12.83
N GLN A 119 -13.43 -6.91 -11.65
CA GLN A 119 -14.50 -7.43 -10.80
C GLN A 119 -15.22 -6.27 -10.10
N GLY A 120 -16.47 -6.03 -10.49
CA GLY A 120 -17.23 -4.88 -10.02
C GLY A 120 -16.55 -3.56 -10.42
N ASP A 121 -16.18 -2.77 -9.42
CA ASP A 121 -15.48 -1.48 -9.59
C ASP A 121 -13.95 -1.61 -9.62
N LEU A 122 -13.44 -2.76 -9.18
CA LEU A 122 -12.00 -3.01 -9.09
C LEU A 122 -11.45 -3.48 -10.43
N VAL A 123 -10.36 -2.85 -10.86
CA VAL A 123 -9.53 -3.31 -11.97
C VAL A 123 -8.10 -3.48 -11.49
N VAL A 124 -7.50 -4.65 -11.76
CA VAL A 124 -6.11 -4.96 -11.41
C VAL A 124 -5.38 -5.44 -12.65
N GLU A 125 -4.27 -4.84 -12.96
CA GLU A 125 -3.37 -5.26 -14.03
C GLU A 125 -2.00 -5.62 -13.49
N ASN A 126 -1.51 -6.79 -13.85
CA ASN A 126 -0.16 -7.24 -13.54
C ASN A 126 0.61 -7.54 -14.82
N ARG A 127 1.89 -7.24 -14.81
CA ARG A 127 2.82 -7.61 -15.86
C ARG A 127 4.12 -8.12 -15.24
N VAL A 128 4.61 -9.23 -15.78
CA VAL A 128 5.90 -9.79 -15.43
C VAL A 128 6.77 -9.77 -16.69
N ARG A 129 7.89 -9.09 -16.63
CA ARG A 129 8.86 -9.05 -17.73
C ARG A 129 10.26 -9.32 -17.20
N LEU A 130 10.84 -10.47 -17.56
CA LEU A 130 12.13 -10.93 -17.04
C LEU A 130 12.10 -11.02 -15.50
N ARG A 131 12.81 -10.11 -14.84
CA ARG A 131 12.88 -10.01 -13.36
C ARG A 131 12.18 -8.78 -12.82
N GLU A 132 11.35 -8.15 -13.61
CA GLU A 132 10.56 -6.98 -13.21
C GLU A 132 9.10 -7.36 -13.08
N PHE A 133 8.56 -7.11 -11.90
CA PHE A 133 7.14 -7.20 -11.59
C PHE A 133 6.59 -5.78 -11.59
N SER A 134 5.59 -5.53 -12.38
CA SER A 134 4.89 -4.26 -12.39
C SER A 134 3.39 -4.48 -12.44
N GLY A 135 2.64 -3.58 -11.86
CA GLY A 135 1.20 -3.64 -11.93
C GLY A 135 0.56 -2.39 -11.37
N ARG A 136 -0.76 -2.38 -11.46
CA ARG A 136 -1.59 -1.29 -10.96
C ARG A 136 -2.99 -1.81 -10.62
N ALA A 137 -3.62 -1.15 -9.68
CA ALA A 137 -5.01 -1.40 -9.32
C ALA A 137 -5.72 -0.06 -9.13
N TRP A 138 -6.98 0.01 -9.55
CA TRP A 138 -7.78 1.22 -9.37
C TRP A 138 -9.26 0.88 -9.23
N LEU A 139 -9.98 1.83 -8.66
CA LEU A 139 -11.44 1.82 -8.59
C LEU A 139 -11.97 2.66 -9.75
N ALA A 140 -12.68 2.04 -10.69
CA ALA A 140 -13.11 2.70 -11.91
C ALA A 140 -14.03 3.89 -11.65
N SER A 141 -14.91 3.79 -10.65
CA SER A 141 -15.84 4.87 -10.26
C SER A 141 -15.17 5.99 -9.44
N ALA A 142 -13.99 5.74 -8.87
CA ALA A 142 -13.28 6.70 -8.04
C ALA A 142 -12.20 7.50 -8.81
N LEU A 143 -12.00 7.22 -10.09
CA LEU A 143 -11.07 7.99 -10.92
C LEU A 143 -11.52 9.46 -10.99
N PRO A 144 -10.64 10.41 -10.65
CA PRO A 144 -10.96 11.82 -10.77
C PRO A 144 -11.26 12.23 -12.22
N PRO A 145 -12.11 13.25 -12.45
CA PRO A 145 -12.36 13.74 -13.80
C PRO A 145 -11.07 14.13 -14.55
N GLY A 146 -10.91 13.66 -15.77
CA GLY A 146 -9.73 13.89 -16.59
C GLY A 146 -8.52 12.98 -16.30
N VAL A 147 -8.62 12.10 -15.31
CA VAL A 147 -7.60 11.07 -15.03
C VAL A 147 -8.00 9.77 -15.73
N MET A 148 -7.08 9.23 -16.51
CA MET A 148 -7.25 7.94 -17.18
C MET A 148 -6.42 6.85 -16.48
N SER A 149 -6.82 5.59 -16.65
CA SER A 149 -6.05 4.46 -16.12
C SER A 149 -4.60 4.42 -16.63
N THR A 150 -4.33 5.02 -17.79
CA THR A 150 -2.97 5.15 -18.37
C THR A 150 -2.08 6.10 -17.57
N ASP A 151 -2.63 6.99 -16.77
CA ASP A 151 -1.89 7.93 -15.92
C ASP A 151 -1.39 7.28 -14.63
N ILE A 152 -1.89 6.09 -14.31
CA ILE A 152 -1.48 5.25 -13.17
C ILE A 152 -0.28 4.40 -13.64
N GLN A 153 0.95 4.78 -13.22
CA GLN A 153 2.21 4.14 -13.67
C GLN A 153 3.14 3.82 -12.51
#